data_0a5407ea08825c9c84ee2003c9a216ce
#
_entry.id   0a5407ea08825c9c84ee2003c9a216ce
#
_cell.length_a   1.000
_cell.length_b   1.000
_cell.length_c   1.000
_cell.angle_alpha   90.00
_cell.angle_beta   90.00
_cell.angle_gamma   90.00
#
_symmetry.space_group_name_H-M   'P 1'
#
loop_
_entity.id
_entity.type
_entity.pdbx_description
1 polymer ?
#
loop_
_entity_poly.entity_id
_entity_poly.type
_entity_poly.pdbx_seq_one_letter_code
_entity_poly.pdbx_strand_id
1 'polypeptide(L)' 'LSLHPAVLEAAARAVHEWGAGSAASRLISGSLGVHHHLEETLAEFLSTEAALGFSTGHAAATGVIPALVGPGDG' A
#
# COMPACT_ATOMS: atom_id res chain seq x y z
N LEU A 1 4.02 -15.45 9.04
CA LEU A 1 2.91 -14.53 9.40
C LEU A 1 1.63 -14.79 8.62
N SER A 2 1.69 -15.35 7.42
CA SER A 2 0.51 -15.58 6.59
C SER A 2 -0.53 -16.50 7.23
N LEU A 3 -0.13 -17.35 8.19
CA LEU A 3 -1.03 -18.20 8.93
C LEU A 3 -1.21 -17.78 10.40
N HIS A 4 -0.68 -16.63 10.79
CA HIS A 4 -0.85 -16.13 12.15
C HIS A 4 -2.32 -15.81 12.41
N PRO A 5 -2.91 -16.30 13.53
CA PRO A 5 -4.35 -16.13 13.79
C PRO A 5 -4.84 -14.68 13.74
N ALA A 6 -4.08 -13.74 14.28
CA ALA A 6 -4.46 -12.33 14.27
C ALA A 6 -4.48 -11.75 12.85
N VAL A 7 -3.57 -12.19 11.99
CA VAL A 7 -3.52 -11.76 10.59
C VAL A 7 -4.69 -12.32 9.81
N LEU A 8 -4.99 -13.62 9.99
CA LEU A 8 -6.12 -14.27 9.33
C LEU A 8 -7.45 -13.62 9.72
N GLU A 9 -7.64 -13.33 10.99
CA GLU A 9 -8.86 -12.70 11.49
C GLU A 9 -9.01 -11.28 10.97
N ALA A 10 -7.94 -10.49 10.95
CA ALA A 10 -7.96 -9.13 10.40
C ALA A 10 -8.26 -9.13 8.91
N ALA A 11 -7.68 -10.08 8.15
CA ALA A 11 -7.95 -10.22 6.72
C ALA A 11 -9.43 -10.58 6.46
N ALA A 12 -9.99 -11.50 7.23
CA ALA A 12 -11.39 -11.88 7.10
C ALA A 12 -12.33 -10.70 7.38
N ARG A 13 -12.04 -9.92 8.41
CA ARG A 13 -12.84 -8.70 8.71
C ARG A 13 -12.72 -7.67 7.60
N ALA A 14 -11.54 -7.48 7.05
CA ALA A 14 -11.33 -6.54 5.95
C ALA A 14 -12.12 -6.94 4.70
N VAL A 15 -12.21 -8.23 4.40
CA VAL A 15 -13.02 -8.72 3.28
C VAL A 15 -14.49 -8.37 3.47
N HIS A 16 -15.03 -8.55 4.67
CA HIS A 16 -16.42 -8.19 4.95
C HIS A 16 -16.68 -6.69 4.97
N GLU A 17 -15.72 -5.91 5.40
CA GLU A 17 -15.86 -4.44 5.51
C GLU A 17 -15.60 -3.73 4.18
N TRP A 18 -14.58 -4.15 3.42
CA TRP A 18 -14.11 -3.45 2.23
C TRP A 18 -14.34 -4.21 0.92
N GLY A 19 -14.77 -5.48 0.98
CA GLY A 19 -14.91 -6.35 -0.17
C GLY A 19 -13.64 -7.13 -0.50
N ALA A 20 -13.73 -7.98 -1.52
CA ALA A 20 -12.64 -8.89 -1.90
C ALA A 20 -11.49 -8.20 -2.66
N GLY A 21 -11.68 -6.97 -3.09
CA GLY A 21 -10.65 -6.19 -3.80
C GLY A 21 -11.10 -4.76 -3.99
N SER A 22 -10.20 -3.93 -4.49
CA SER A 22 -10.48 -2.50 -4.68
C SER A 22 -11.39 -2.20 -5.85
N ALA A 23 -11.53 -3.12 -6.79
CA ALA A 23 -12.34 -3.03 -8.01
C ALA A 23 -11.90 -1.94 -9.00
N ALA A 24 -10.91 -1.12 -8.66
CA ALA A 24 -10.41 -0.05 -9.52
C ALA A 24 -8.98 0.34 -9.12
N SER A 25 -8.31 1.14 -9.96
CA SER A 25 -7.02 1.71 -9.62
C SER A 25 -7.18 2.76 -8.51
N ARG A 26 -6.12 3.01 -7.76
CA ARG A 26 -6.12 4.01 -6.69
C ARG A 26 -6.39 5.42 -7.20
N LEU A 27 -6.02 5.70 -8.43
CA LEU A 27 -6.24 7.00 -9.05
C LEU A 27 -7.72 7.29 -9.30
N ILE A 28 -8.50 6.26 -9.62
CA ILE A 28 -9.93 6.40 -9.93
C ILE A 28 -10.78 6.25 -8.67
N SER A 29 -10.86 5.05 -8.11
CA SER A 29 -11.71 4.77 -6.94
C SER A 29 -11.22 3.60 -6.08
N GLY A 30 -10.06 3.03 -6.41
CA GLY A 30 -9.53 1.85 -5.73
C GLY A 30 -8.71 2.16 -4.47
N SER A 31 -8.59 3.43 -4.07
CA SER A 31 -7.89 3.81 -2.85
C SER A 31 -8.85 3.78 -1.67
N LEU A 32 -8.85 2.69 -0.94
CA LEU A 32 -9.75 2.47 0.19
C LEU A 32 -9.14 3.00 1.50
N GLY A 33 -9.98 3.19 2.52
CA GLY A 33 -9.51 3.58 3.84
C GLY A 33 -8.48 2.62 4.43
N VAL A 34 -8.57 1.33 4.11
CA VAL A 34 -7.60 0.33 4.55
C VAL A 34 -6.20 0.57 3.95
N HIS A 35 -6.12 1.06 2.72
CA HIS A 35 -4.85 1.44 2.11
C HIS A 35 -4.19 2.60 2.86
N HIS A 36 -4.96 3.64 3.16
CA HIS A 36 -4.47 4.80 3.89
C HIS A 36 -4.05 4.42 5.31
N HIS A 37 -4.80 3.58 5.98
CA HIS A 37 -4.46 3.11 7.32
C HIS A 37 -3.15 2.32 7.32
N LEU A 38 -2.94 1.46 6.34
CA LEU A 38 -1.68 0.73 6.20
C LEU A 38 -0.50 1.68 6.00
N GLU A 39 -0.67 2.64 5.10
CA GLU A 39 0.38 3.61 4.79
C GLU A 39 0.74 4.48 6.00
N GLU A 40 -0.25 4.94 6.74
CA GLU A 40 -0.04 5.69 7.99
C GLU A 40 0.69 4.84 9.04
N THR A 41 0.28 3.60 9.21
CA THR A 41 0.89 2.67 10.16
C THR A 41 2.35 2.38 9.80
N LEU A 42 2.64 2.16 8.52
CA LEU A 42 4.00 1.94 8.06
C LEU A 42 4.89 3.18 8.21
N ALA A 43 4.35 4.36 7.90
CA ALA A 43 5.08 5.61 8.09
C ALA A 43 5.47 5.81 9.55
N GLU A 44 4.55 5.55 10.46
CA GLU A 44 4.80 5.63 11.90
C GLU A 44 5.84 4.59 12.34
N PHE A 45 5.68 3.34 11.91
CA PHE A 45 6.60 2.26 12.26
C PHE A 45 8.04 2.53 11.80
N LEU A 46 8.19 3.07 10.59
CA LEU A 46 9.49 3.37 9.99
C LEU A 46 10.02 4.77 10.33
N SER A 47 9.24 5.56 11.07
CA SER A 47 9.59 6.94 11.44
C SER A 47 9.81 7.83 10.22
N THR A 48 8.98 7.67 9.19
CA THR A 48 8.99 8.51 7.99
C THR A 48 7.80 9.45 8.00
N GLU A 49 7.87 10.53 7.21
CA GLU A 49 6.76 11.49 7.12
C GLU A 49 5.52 10.89 6.47
N ALA A 50 5.73 10.00 5.51
CA ALA A 50 4.64 9.36 4.76
C ALA A 50 5.11 8.01 4.22
N ALA A 51 4.17 7.23 3.74
CA ALA A 51 4.41 5.98 3.04
C ALA A 51 3.42 5.85 1.90
N LEU A 52 3.80 5.18 0.83
CA LEU A 52 2.96 4.90 -0.32
C LEU A 52 3.08 3.43 -0.70
N GLY A 53 1.95 2.74 -0.73
CA GLY A 53 1.90 1.32 -1.07
C GLY A 53 1.82 1.09 -2.58
N PHE A 54 2.53 0.07 -3.04
CA PHE A 54 2.48 -0.42 -4.42
C PHE A 54 2.14 -1.90 -4.39
N SER A 55 1.60 -2.41 -5.48
CA SER A 55 1.18 -3.81 -5.56
C SER A 55 2.36 -4.79 -5.58
N THR A 56 3.52 -4.37 -6.05
CA THR A 56 4.75 -5.18 -6.10
C THR A 56 5.98 -4.30 -5.88
N GLY A 57 7.11 -4.91 -5.54
CA GLY A 57 8.38 -4.20 -5.45
C GLY A 57 8.83 -3.64 -6.79
N HIS A 58 8.55 -4.35 -7.89
CA HIS A 58 8.84 -3.86 -9.24
C HIS A 58 8.04 -2.59 -9.54
N ALA A 59 6.73 -2.57 -9.23
CA ALA A 59 5.90 -1.39 -9.41
C ALA A 59 6.40 -0.22 -8.58
N ALA A 60 6.85 -0.46 -7.35
CA ALA A 60 7.44 0.56 -6.50
C ALA A 60 8.68 1.17 -7.14
N ALA A 61 9.59 0.34 -7.64
CA ALA A 61 10.81 0.81 -8.29
C ALA A 61 10.50 1.61 -9.57
N THR A 62 9.61 1.10 -10.42
CA THR A 62 9.25 1.78 -11.67
C THR A 62 8.46 3.07 -11.44
N GLY A 63 7.78 3.19 -10.31
CA GLY A 63 7.08 4.41 -9.93
C GLY A 63 7.98 5.45 -9.27
N VAL A 64 8.84 5.02 -8.33
CA VAL A 64 9.65 5.93 -7.50
C VAL A 64 10.84 6.50 -8.27
N ILE A 65 11.56 5.66 -9.02
CA ILE A 65 12.78 6.10 -9.70
C ILE A 65 12.51 7.24 -10.68
N PRO A 66 11.56 7.12 -11.63
CA PRO A 66 11.28 8.23 -12.56
C PRO A 66 10.73 9.48 -11.88
N ALA A 67 10.05 9.33 -10.73
CA ALA A 67 9.49 10.45 -10.00
C ALA A 67 10.55 11.30 -9.31
N LEU A 68 11.65 10.68 -8.85
CA LEU A 68 12.69 11.36 -8.06
C LEU A 68 13.97 11.65 -8.85
N VAL A 69 14.20 10.96 -9.95
CA VAL A 69 15.45 11.02 -10.71
C VAL A 69 15.13 11.42 -12.14
N GLY A 70 15.94 12.30 -12.70
CA GLY A 70 15.78 12.78 -14.08
C GLY A 70 17.08 12.70 -14.87
N PRO A 71 17.04 13.14 -16.15
CA PRO A 71 18.24 13.20 -16.98
C PRO A 71 19.34 14.01 -16.31
N GLY A 72 20.54 13.49 -16.27
CA GLY A 72 21.69 14.15 -15.66
C GLY A 72 21.94 13.81 -14.19
N ASP A 73 21.10 13.03 -13.56
CA ASP A 73 21.25 12.65 -12.15
C ASP A 73 22.20 11.47 -11.93
N GLY A 74 22.88 11.06 -12.95
CA GLY A 74 23.92 10.05 -12.85
C GLY A 74 23.43 8.65 -12.66
#